data_4c78846cdcd5047f2e5c7b2a46422397
#
_entry.id   4c78846cdcd5047f2e5c7b2a46422397
#
_cell.length_a   1.000
_cell.length_b   1.000
_cell.length_c   1.000
_cell.angle_alpha   90.00
_cell.angle_beta   90.00
_cell.angle_gamma   90.00
#
_symmetry.space_group_name_H-M   'P 1'
#
loop_
_entity.id
_entity.type
_entity.pdbx_description
1 polymer ?
#
loop_
_entity_poly.entity_id
_entity_poly.type
_entity_poly.pdbx_seq_one_letter_code
_entity_poly.pdbx_strand_id
1 'polypeptide(L)'
;MRTSILAACLAIAPRWLPAQAVTSQTARMETGFLDRTVSVNGTMYRYEVYVPSAYATSTDRWPVILFLHGAGERGSNGLLQTEVGLASAIRRDPSRYPAIVVMPQVPTDSVWIGAPADAAWTALDQTTREFRTDPDRVYLTGLSMGGNGTWNLAYQHPERFAAIAPICAFITPFPQLRGSRAIVPRDSGDAFTAMARRLGKLPTWIFHGEVDPVVPVAESRRAAEALKAAAGDVRYTEFLGGGHNVWDETYASKQFQEWLFAQRRSRR
;
A
#
# COMPACT_ATOMS: atom_id res chain seq x y z
N MET A 1 -76.83 -61.58 6.66
CA MET A 1 -76.51 -60.17 6.27
C MET A 1 -74.97 -60.00 6.38
N ARG A 2 -74.25 -60.00 5.28
CA ARG A 2 -72.81 -59.73 5.28
C ARG A 2 -72.58 -58.43 4.57
N THR A 3 -72.07 -57.45 5.29
CA THR A 3 -71.71 -56.10 4.80
C THR A 3 -70.28 -56.10 4.33
N SER A 4 -70.09 -55.90 3.03
CA SER A 4 -68.74 -55.77 2.41
C SER A 4 -68.33 -54.26 2.47
N ILE A 5 -67.15 -54.00 3.06
CA ILE A 5 -66.54 -52.72 3.09
C ILE A 5 -65.53 -52.63 1.92
N LEU A 6 -65.77 -51.75 0.94
CA LEU A 6 -64.83 -51.40 -0.10
C LEU A 6 -63.81 -50.44 0.45
N ALA A 7 -62.51 -50.81 0.43
CA ALA A 7 -61.42 -49.90 0.73
C ALA A 7 -60.95 -49.23 -0.57
N ALA A 8 -61.07 -47.92 -0.65
CA ALA A 8 -60.53 -47.11 -1.78
C ALA A 8 -59.06 -46.77 -1.49
N CYS A 9 -58.13 -47.30 -2.28
CA CYS A 9 -56.72 -46.92 -2.29
C CYS A 9 -56.56 -45.63 -3.10
N LEU A 10 -56.26 -44.50 -2.43
CA LEU A 10 -55.80 -43.29 -3.10
C LEU A 10 -54.30 -43.46 -3.46
N ALA A 11 -53.99 -43.54 -4.76
CA ALA A 11 -52.62 -43.45 -5.28
C ALA A 11 -52.14 -42.02 -5.28
N ILE A 12 -51.16 -41.69 -4.42
CA ILE A 12 -50.49 -40.42 -4.39
C ILE A 12 -49.35 -40.47 -5.41
N ALA A 13 -49.51 -39.76 -6.55
CA ALA A 13 -48.47 -39.59 -7.53
C ALA A 13 -47.38 -38.63 -7.00
N PRO A 14 -46.08 -38.90 -7.16
CA PRO A 14 -45.03 -37.98 -6.73
C PRO A 14 -45.01 -36.77 -7.65
N ARG A 15 -45.27 -35.59 -7.07
CA ARG A 15 -45.07 -34.30 -7.75
C ARG A 15 -43.57 -34.01 -7.84
N TRP A 16 -43.02 -34.13 -9.03
CA TRP A 16 -41.70 -33.60 -9.35
C TRP A 16 -41.76 -32.06 -9.34
N LEU A 17 -41.11 -31.46 -8.36
CA LEU A 17 -40.83 -30.00 -8.38
C LEU A 17 -39.72 -29.77 -9.39
N PRO A 18 -39.88 -28.78 -10.30
CA PRO A 18 -38.78 -28.44 -11.20
C PRO A 18 -37.59 -27.96 -10.38
N ALA A 19 -36.39 -28.48 -10.63
CA ALA A 19 -35.15 -28.01 -10.08
C ALA A 19 -35.03 -26.52 -10.43
N GLN A 20 -35.01 -25.65 -9.42
CA GLN A 20 -34.71 -24.24 -9.63
C GLN A 20 -33.32 -24.17 -10.18
N ALA A 21 -33.19 -23.60 -11.40
CA ALA A 21 -31.91 -23.30 -12.00
C ALA A 21 -31.21 -22.32 -11.04
N VAL A 22 -30.14 -22.79 -10.40
CA VAL A 22 -29.21 -21.93 -9.67
C VAL A 22 -28.53 -21.10 -10.75
N THR A 23 -29.07 -19.90 -11.00
CA THR A 23 -28.36 -18.87 -11.75
C THR A 23 -27.08 -18.61 -10.98
N SER A 24 -25.94 -19.07 -11.54
CA SER A 24 -24.63 -18.66 -11.06
C SER A 24 -24.56 -17.14 -11.20
N GLN A 25 -24.86 -16.40 -10.13
CA GLN A 25 -24.42 -15.02 -10.04
C GLN A 25 -22.91 -15.05 -10.16
N THR A 26 -22.40 -14.68 -11.33
CA THR A 26 -20.99 -14.30 -11.48
C THR A 26 -20.73 -13.28 -10.40
N ALA A 27 -19.96 -13.67 -9.38
CA ALA A 27 -19.65 -12.80 -8.26
C ALA A 27 -19.07 -11.50 -8.86
N ARG A 28 -19.83 -10.41 -8.72
CA ARG A 28 -19.40 -9.10 -9.24
C ARG A 28 -18.12 -8.75 -8.50
N MET A 29 -17.04 -8.59 -9.25
CA MET A 29 -15.74 -8.27 -8.65
C MET A 29 -15.83 -6.91 -7.97
N GLU A 30 -15.52 -6.88 -6.67
CA GLU A 30 -15.56 -5.66 -5.88
C GLU A 30 -14.51 -4.67 -6.36
N THR A 31 -14.89 -3.40 -6.47
CA THR A 31 -14.01 -2.28 -6.83
C THR A 31 -14.27 -1.09 -5.92
N GLY A 32 -13.37 -0.13 -5.87
CA GLY A 32 -13.41 0.99 -4.94
C GLY A 32 -12.51 0.74 -3.72
N PHE A 33 -12.82 1.36 -2.60
CA PHE A 33 -12.11 1.17 -1.35
C PHE A 33 -12.73 0.00 -0.58
N LEU A 34 -11.93 -1.02 -0.27
CA LEU A 34 -12.36 -2.27 0.33
C LEU A 34 -11.66 -2.47 1.67
N ASP A 35 -12.44 -2.59 2.75
CA ASP A 35 -11.92 -2.88 4.10
C ASP A 35 -11.41 -4.33 4.18
N ARG A 36 -10.21 -4.49 4.72
CA ARG A 36 -9.52 -5.78 4.90
C ARG A 36 -8.79 -5.83 6.25
N THR A 37 -8.41 -7.01 6.66
CA THR A 37 -7.62 -7.22 7.88
C THR A 37 -6.52 -8.24 7.66
N VAL A 38 -5.43 -8.08 8.40
CA VAL A 38 -4.37 -9.08 8.54
C VAL A 38 -4.05 -9.33 10.00
N SER A 39 -3.57 -10.53 10.32
CA SER A 39 -3.10 -10.86 11.66
C SER A 39 -1.58 -11.03 11.65
N VAL A 40 -0.90 -10.35 12.58
CA VAL A 40 0.53 -10.50 12.82
C VAL A 40 0.76 -10.73 14.30
N ASN A 41 1.38 -11.84 14.67
CA ASN A 41 1.64 -12.23 16.06
C ASN A 41 0.38 -12.19 16.94
N GLY A 42 -0.78 -12.59 16.39
CA GLY A 42 -2.08 -12.58 17.09
C GLY A 42 -2.76 -11.21 17.17
N THR A 43 -2.13 -10.15 16.68
CA THR A 43 -2.72 -8.80 16.62
C THR A 43 -3.35 -8.56 15.26
N MET A 44 -4.59 -8.08 15.25
CA MET A 44 -5.30 -7.71 14.01
C MET A 44 -4.97 -6.28 13.61
N TYR A 45 -4.62 -6.11 12.33
CA TYR A 45 -4.39 -4.81 11.70
C TYR A 45 -5.40 -4.60 10.58
N ARG A 46 -5.98 -3.42 10.51
CA ARG A 46 -6.86 -3.02 9.41
C ARG A 46 -6.07 -2.41 8.27
N TYR A 47 -6.55 -2.61 7.06
CA TYR A 47 -6.05 -1.93 5.88
C TYR A 47 -7.15 -1.76 4.84
N GLU A 48 -7.05 -0.74 4.02
CA GLU A 48 -7.90 -0.53 2.86
C GLU A 48 -7.17 -0.99 1.60
N VAL A 49 -7.93 -1.56 0.67
CA VAL A 49 -7.46 -1.84 -0.69
C VAL A 49 -8.30 -1.03 -1.66
N TYR A 50 -7.68 -0.12 -2.38
CA TYR A 50 -8.35 0.50 -3.52
C TYR A 50 -8.18 -0.37 -4.76
N VAL A 51 -9.30 -0.71 -5.40
CA VAL A 51 -9.36 -1.46 -6.66
C VAL A 51 -10.02 -0.57 -7.71
N PRO A 52 -9.31 -0.18 -8.80
CA PRO A 52 -9.88 0.65 -9.84
C PRO A 52 -11.11 0.00 -10.51
N SER A 53 -12.12 0.80 -10.89
CA SER A 53 -13.33 0.28 -11.54
C SER A 53 -13.04 -0.50 -12.82
N ALA A 54 -12.03 -0.07 -13.59
CA ALA A 54 -11.59 -0.76 -14.81
C ALA A 54 -11.05 -2.17 -14.56
N TYR A 55 -10.67 -2.51 -13.32
CA TYR A 55 -10.21 -3.85 -12.95
C TYR A 55 -11.28 -4.91 -13.21
N ALA A 56 -12.57 -4.58 -12.98
CA ALA A 56 -13.68 -5.52 -13.13
C ALA A 56 -13.86 -6.04 -14.58
N THR A 57 -13.47 -5.24 -15.57
CA THR A 57 -13.62 -5.57 -17.00
C THR A 57 -12.30 -5.91 -17.70
N SER A 58 -11.15 -5.74 -17.00
CA SER A 58 -9.82 -6.05 -17.53
C SER A 58 -9.42 -7.48 -17.18
N THR A 59 -8.67 -8.12 -18.07
CA THR A 59 -7.96 -9.39 -17.81
C THR A 59 -6.48 -9.16 -17.52
N ASP A 60 -6.00 -7.94 -17.56
CA ASP A 60 -4.61 -7.57 -17.38
C ASP A 60 -4.13 -7.80 -15.94
N ARG A 61 -2.80 -7.87 -15.79
CA ARG A 61 -2.14 -7.80 -14.49
C ARG A 61 -1.89 -6.35 -14.12
N TRP A 62 -2.35 -5.96 -12.93
CA TRP A 62 -2.36 -4.58 -12.48
C TRP A 62 -1.12 -4.23 -11.63
N PRO A 63 -0.60 -3.00 -11.75
CA PRO A 63 0.39 -2.49 -10.81
C PRO A 63 -0.16 -2.47 -9.39
N VAL A 64 0.72 -2.54 -8.40
CA VAL A 64 0.36 -2.41 -6.98
C VAL A 64 1.17 -1.30 -6.35
N ILE A 65 0.53 -0.46 -5.55
CA ILE A 65 1.18 0.55 -4.73
C ILE A 65 0.92 0.20 -3.25
N LEU A 66 1.99 0.05 -2.47
CA LEU A 66 1.90 0.08 -1.01
C LEU A 66 2.08 1.52 -0.55
N PHE A 67 1.04 2.09 0.06
CA PHE A 67 1.04 3.44 0.60
C PHE A 67 1.07 3.43 2.12
N LEU A 68 2.02 4.17 2.71
CA LEU A 68 2.20 4.29 4.15
C LEU A 68 1.87 5.72 4.60
N HIS A 69 0.89 5.84 5.49
CA HIS A 69 0.39 7.11 6.00
C HIS A 69 1.34 7.76 7.04
N GLY A 70 1.12 9.02 7.36
CA GLY A 70 1.83 9.78 8.36
C GLY A 70 1.40 9.50 9.81
N ALA A 71 1.94 10.26 10.74
CA ALA A 71 1.63 10.10 12.16
C ALA A 71 0.20 10.51 12.53
N GLY A 72 -0.41 11.40 11.76
CA GLY A 72 -1.78 11.92 11.99
C GLY A 72 -2.87 10.88 11.73
N GLU A 73 -2.60 9.90 10.88
CA GLU A 73 -3.59 8.92 10.43
C GLU A 73 -3.50 7.60 11.21
N ARG A 74 -2.69 7.56 12.27
CA ARG A 74 -2.61 6.40 13.19
C ARG A 74 -3.95 6.10 13.83
N GLY A 75 -4.21 4.84 14.09
CA GLY A 75 -5.46 4.39 14.71
C GLY A 75 -5.74 2.92 14.47
N SER A 76 -7.00 2.55 14.67
CA SER A 76 -7.48 1.17 14.46
C SER A 76 -8.87 1.12 13.81
N ASN A 77 -9.34 2.28 13.30
CA ASN A 77 -10.67 2.38 12.69
C ASN A 77 -10.72 1.90 11.23
N GLY A 78 -9.56 1.73 10.57
CA GLY A 78 -9.47 1.34 9.16
C GLY A 78 -9.81 2.45 8.16
N LEU A 79 -9.94 3.72 8.60
CA LEU A 79 -10.39 4.84 7.76
C LEU A 79 -9.37 5.98 7.67
N LEU A 80 -8.79 6.42 8.79
CA LEU A 80 -7.95 7.62 8.84
C LEU A 80 -6.77 7.56 7.86
N GLN A 81 -6.19 6.39 7.61
CA GLN A 81 -5.09 6.22 6.65
C GLN A 81 -5.46 6.58 5.21
N THR A 82 -6.75 6.78 4.93
CA THR A 82 -7.24 7.16 3.60
C THR A 82 -7.64 8.63 3.49
N GLU A 83 -7.49 9.42 4.55
CA GLU A 83 -7.94 10.83 4.58
C GLU A 83 -6.98 11.77 3.85
N VAL A 84 -5.69 11.44 3.79
CA VAL A 84 -4.66 12.30 3.20
C VAL A 84 -3.82 11.57 2.15
N GLY A 85 -3.03 12.33 1.41
CA GLY A 85 -2.02 11.81 0.49
C GLY A 85 -2.63 11.07 -0.70
N LEU A 86 -2.15 9.84 -0.94
CA LEU A 86 -2.49 9.08 -2.16
C LEU A 86 -3.98 8.77 -2.28
N ALA A 87 -4.65 8.37 -1.20
CA ALA A 87 -6.08 8.06 -1.24
C ALA A 87 -6.93 9.29 -1.55
N SER A 88 -6.56 10.47 -1.00
CA SER A 88 -7.18 11.75 -1.33
C SER A 88 -6.98 12.11 -2.81
N ALA A 89 -5.79 11.88 -3.37
CA ALA A 89 -5.51 12.10 -4.79
C ALA A 89 -6.33 11.17 -5.69
N ILE A 90 -6.48 9.90 -5.32
CA ILE A 90 -7.32 8.92 -6.02
C ILE A 90 -8.79 9.36 -6.02
N ARG A 91 -9.33 9.83 -4.89
CA ARG A 91 -10.73 10.30 -4.81
C ARG A 91 -10.97 11.51 -5.70
N ARG A 92 -9.97 12.40 -5.87
CA ARG A 92 -10.09 13.57 -6.76
C ARG A 92 -10.06 13.18 -8.23
N ASP A 93 -9.20 12.23 -8.60
CA ASP A 93 -9.07 11.75 -9.99
C ASP A 93 -8.59 10.30 -10.02
N PRO A 94 -9.53 9.33 -10.00
CA PRO A 94 -9.19 7.90 -10.02
C PRO A 94 -8.42 7.46 -11.26
N SER A 95 -8.57 8.17 -12.38
CA SER A 95 -7.94 7.81 -13.66
C SER A 95 -6.42 7.94 -13.63
N ARG A 96 -5.90 8.76 -12.72
CA ARG A 96 -4.45 8.99 -12.56
C ARG A 96 -3.71 7.84 -11.89
N TYR A 97 -4.43 6.96 -11.19
CA TYR A 97 -3.85 5.83 -10.47
C TYR A 97 -4.44 4.50 -10.94
N PRO A 98 -4.07 4.04 -12.16
CA PRO A 98 -4.49 2.74 -12.68
C PRO A 98 -3.71 1.60 -12.00
N ALA A 99 -3.88 1.49 -10.68
CA ALA A 99 -3.19 0.54 -9.81
C ALA A 99 -4.08 0.09 -8.66
N ILE A 100 -3.85 -1.12 -8.16
CA ILE A 100 -4.37 -1.55 -6.87
C ILE A 100 -3.52 -0.88 -5.79
N VAL A 101 -4.16 -0.28 -4.77
CA VAL A 101 -3.42 0.44 -3.72
C VAL A 101 -3.73 -0.18 -2.36
N VAL A 102 -2.68 -0.57 -1.66
CA VAL A 102 -2.74 -1.17 -0.31
C VAL A 102 -2.40 -0.09 0.71
N MET A 103 -3.31 0.17 1.63
CA MET A 103 -3.22 1.26 2.61
C MET A 103 -3.44 0.72 4.03
N PRO A 104 -2.39 0.13 4.65
CA PRO A 104 -2.47 -0.35 6.04
C PRO A 104 -2.54 0.81 7.02
N GLN A 105 -3.08 0.54 8.23
CA GLN A 105 -3.14 1.51 9.33
C GLN A 105 -2.26 1.06 10.50
N VAL A 106 -1.43 1.99 10.99
CA VAL A 106 -0.58 1.79 12.19
C VAL A 106 -1.36 2.18 13.44
N PRO A 107 -1.32 1.38 14.53
CA PRO A 107 -1.89 1.75 15.82
C PRO A 107 -1.32 3.06 16.39
N THR A 108 -2.10 3.74 17.25
CA THR A 108 -1.84 5.11 17.73
C THR A 108 -0.44 5.33 18.30
N ASP A 109 0.11 4.37 19.02
CA ASP A 109 1.42 4.50 19.68
C ASP A 109 2.57 3.80 18.93
N SER A 110 2.36 3.52 17.64
CA SER A 110 3.30 2.74 16.82
C SER A 110 3.83 3.54 15.62
N VAL A 111 4.86 2.99 14.99
CA VAL A 111 5.50 3.49 13.77
C VAL A 111 5.68 2.33 12.79
N TRP A 112 6.09 2.61 11.55
CA TRP A 112 6.32 1.60 10.51
C TRP A 112 7.61 0.78 10.72
N ILE A 113 7.78 0.21 11.95
CA ILE A 113 8.93 -0.63 12.32
C ILE A 113 8.42 -1.81 13.18
N GLY A 114 8.96 -3.01 12.97
CA GLY A 114 8.51 -4.24 13.65
C GLY A 114 7.10 -4.65 13.22
N ALA A 115 6.26 -5.10 14.14
CA ALA A 115 4.95 -5.67 13.81
C ALA A 115 4.04 -4.81 12.89
N PRO A 116 3.98 -3.46 12.98
CA PRO A 116 3.24 -2.67 12.01
C PRO A 116 3.84 -2.70 10.59
N ALA A 117 5.17 -2.76 10.46
CA ALA A 117 5.82 -2.92 9.16
C ALA A 117 5.56 -4.33 8.60
N ASP A 118 5.61 -5.36 9.46
CA ASP A 118 5.26 -6.74 9.09
C ASP A 118 3.79 -6.84 8.67
N ALA A 119 2.89 -6.09 9.31
CA ALA A 119 1.48 -6.02 8.93
C ALA A 119 1.29 -5.37 7.56
N ALA A 120 2.02 -4.29 7.25
CA ALA A 120 2.00 -3.66 5.93
C ALA A 120 2.52 -4.61 4.84
N TRP A 121 3.59 -5.34 5.14
CA TRP A 121 4.13 -6.38 4.27
C TRP A 121 3.12 -7.51 4.02
N THR A 122 2.51 -8.01 5.09
CA THR A 122 1.49 -9.09 5.02
C THR A 122 0.27 -8.63 4.22
N ALA A 123 -0.19 -7.39 4.41
CA ALA A 123 -1.29 -6.80 3.64
C ALA A 123 -0.97 -6.71 2.14
N LEU A 124 0.26 -6.30 1.79
CA LEU A 124 0.72 -6.30 0.40
C LEU A 124 0.71 -7.72 -0.19
N ASP A 125 1.26 -8.69 0.53
CA ASP A 125 1.32 -10.07 0.08
C ASP A 125 -0.07 -10.71 -0.05
N GLN A 126 -0.99 -10.45 0.89
CA GLN A 126 -2.38 -10.91 0.82
C GLN A 126 -3.07 -10.32 -0.42
N THR A 127 -2.95 -9.01 -0.63
CA THR A 127 -3.54 -8.32 -1.79
C THR A 127 -2.97 -8.85 -3.11
N THR A 128 -1.66 -9.10 -3.18
CA THR A 128 -1.06 -9.63 -4.42
C THR A 128 -1.47 -11.07 -4.74
N ARG A 129 -1.95 -11.84 -3.76
CA ARG A 129 -2.55 -13.17 -3.95
C ARG A 129 -4.04 -13.10 -4.29
N GLU A 130 -4.76 -12.11 -3.73
CA GLU A 130 -6.20 -11.92 -3.94
C GLU A 130 -6.51 -11.40 -5.34
N PHE A 131 -5.70 -10.48 -5.87
CA PHE A 131 -5.96 -9.80 -7.14
C PHE A 131 -4.96 -10.17 -8.24
N ARG A 132 -5.35 -9.94 -9.51
CA ARG A 132 -4.47 -10.10 -10.69
C ARG A 132 -3.43 -8.99 -10.74
N THR A 133 -2.33 -9.16 -10.05
CA THR A 133 -1.26 -8.17 -9.92
C THR A 133 -0.06 -8.47 -10.82
N ASP A 134 0.68 -7.44 -11.21
CA ASP A 134 1.95 -7.56 -11.93
C ASP A 134 3.11 -7.51 -10.91
N PRO A 135 3.80 -8.64 -10.67
CA PRO A 135 4.88 -8.69 -9.69
C PRO A 135 6.10 -7.82 -10.05
N ASP A 136 6.21 -7.41 -11.30
CA ASP A 136 7.30 -6.53 -11.76
C ASP A 136 6.91 -5.04 -11.67
N ARG A 137 5.68 -4.71 -11.23
CA ARG A 137 5.19 -3.35 -11.02
C ARG A 137 4.60 -3.17 -9.62
N VAL A 138 5.41 -3.42 -8.60
CA VAL A 138 5.08 -3.16 -7.19
C VAL A 138 5.86 -1.93 -6.74
N TYR A 139 5.14 -0.93 -6.27
CA TYR A 139 5.69 0.35 -5.86
C TYR A 139 5.46 0.59 -4.37
N LEU A 140 6.32 1.39 -3.75
CA LEU A 140 6.22 1.75 -2.34
C LEU A 140 6.35 3.26 -2.19
N THR A 141 5.40 3.88 -1.49
CA THR A 141 5.43 5.30 -1.19
C THR A 141 4.82 5.57 0.18
N GLY A 142 5.17 6.71 0.76
CA GLY A 142 4.61 7.14 2.03
C GLY A 142 5.06 8.54 2.39
N LEU A 143 4.31 9.17 3.29
CA LEU A 143 4.53 10.54 3.71
C LEU A 143 4.96 10.63 5.18
N SER A 144 5.89 11.52 5.52
CA SER A 144 6.32 11.79 6.89
C SER A 144 6.77 10.50 7.61
N MET A 145 6.09 10.09 8.66
CA MET A 145 6.29 8.77 9.31
C MET A 145 6.19 7.60 8.31
N GLY A 146 5.27 7.68 7.34
CA GLY A 146 5.16 6.68 6.26
C GLY A 146 6.32 6.75 5.28
N GLY A 147 6.93 7.92 5.11
CA GLY A 147 8.18 8.08 4.37
C GLY A 147 9.36 7.36 5.06
N ASN A 148 9.44 7.43 6.39
CA ASN A 148 10.37 6.60 7.17
C ASN A 148 10.06 5.10 6.99
N GLY A 149 8.77 4.72 7.02
CA GLY A 149 8.33 3.35 6.71
C GLY A 149 8.70 2.90 5.29
N THR A 150 8.66 3.82 4.32
CA THR A 150 9.13 3.58 2.94
C THR A 150 10.62 3.23 2.92
N TRP A 151 11.45 4.00 3.62
CA TRP A 151 12.86 3.66 3.77
C TRP A 151 13.08 2.32 4.48
N ASN A 152 12.32 2.06 5.56
CA ASN A 152 12.44 0.82 6.33
C ASN A 152 12.11 -0.42 5.49
N LEU A 153 10.96 -0.45 4.82
CA LEU A 153 10.56 -1.59 4.00
C LEU A 153 11.45 -1.76 2.75
N ALA A 154 11.89 -0.66 2.15
CA ALA A 154 12.83 -0.72 1.04
C ALA A 154 14.21 -1.23 1.48
N TYR A 155 14.69 -0.89 2.67
CA TYR A 155 15.93 -1.42 3.23
C TYR A 155 15.84 -2.94 3.46
N GLN A 156 14.70 -3.42 3.97
CA GLN A 156 14.48 -4.84 4.24
C GLN A 156 14.31 -5.65 2.95
N HIS A 157 13.55 -5.13 1.97
CA HIS A 157 13.09 -5.84 0.78
C HIS A 157 13.31 -5.05 -0.53
N PRO A 158 14.53 -4.58 -0.84
CA PRO A 158 14.75 -3.74 -2.02
C PRO A 158 14.44 -4.46 -3.33
N GLU A 159 14.53 -5.79 -3.34
CA GLU A 159 14.23 -6.64 -4.50
C GLU A 159 12.74 -6.75 -4.82
N ARG A 160 11.86 -6.34 -3.91
CA ARG A 160 10.41 -6.45 -4.09
C ARG A 160 9.84 -5.33 -4.93
N PHE A 161 10.45 -4.15 -4.89
CA PHE A 161 9.88 -2.93 -5.45
C PHE A 161 10.49 -2.58 -6.81
N ALA A 162 9.64 -2.10 -7.72
CA ALA A 162 10.05 -1.51 -8.99
C ALA A 162 10.51 -0.07 -8.82
N ALA A 163 9.95 0.65 -7.86
CA ALA A 163 10.35 2.00 -7.47
C ALA A 163 9.84 2.34 -6.07
N ILE A 164 10.48 3.32 -5.44
CA ILE A 164 10.03 3.91 -4.17
C ILE A 164 9.96 5.44 -4.24
N ALA A 165 9.02 6.01 -3.48
CA ALA A 165 8.86 7.45 -3.39
C ALA A 165 8.61 7.89 -1.93
N PRO A 166 9.65 8.13 -1.12
CA PRO A 166 9.53 8.70 0.21
C PRO A 166 9.30 10.22 0.14
N ILE A 167 8.30 10.72 0.89
CA ILE A 167 7.89 12.13 0.89
C ILE A 167 8.04 12.70 2.30
N CYS A 168 8.75 13.82 2.47
CA CYS A 168 9.07 14.45 3.76
C CYS A 168 9.58 13.44 4.78
N ALA A 169 10.47 12.56 4.33
CA ALA A 169 10.90 11.38 5.04
C ALA A 169 12.20 11.60 5.82
N PHE A 170 12.44 10.72 6.80
CA PHE A 170 13.68 10.67 7.56
C PHE A 170 14.21 9.24 7.61
N ILE A 171 15.55 9.10 7.69
CA ILE A 171 16.25 7.82 7.82
C ILE A 171 16.77 7.65 9.26
N THR A 172 17.21 8.76 9.86
CA THR A 172 17.72 8.75 11.23
C THR A 172 16.60 8.69 12.27
N PRO A 173 16.87 8.25 13.51
CA PRO A 173 15.87 8.30 14.57
C PRO A 173 15.34 9.73 14.76
N PHE A 174 14.03 9.85 14.85
CA PHE A 174 13.33 11.14 15.01
C PHE A 174 12.75 11.22 16.44
N PRO A 175 13.43 11.91 17.38
CA PRO A 175 13.07 11.88 18.80
C PRO A 175 11.68 12.39 19.12
N GLN A 176 11.16 13.33 18.30
CA GLN A 176 9.82 13.90 18.46
C GLN A 176 8.70 12.90 18.11
N LEU A 177 9.02 11.82 17.41
CA LEU A 177 8.07 10.76 17.07
C LEU A 177 8.28 9.57 18.00
N ARG A 178 7.37 9.39 18.96
CA ARG A 178 7.40 8.25 19.88
C ARG A 178 7.46 6.93 19.08
N GLY A 179 8.37 6.05 19.45
CA GLY A 179 8.61 4.77 18.80
C GLY A 179 9.60 4.83 17.63
N SER A 180 10.03 6.04 17.22
CA SER A 180 11.06 6.18 16.20
C SER A 180 12.38 5.55 16.66
N ARG A 181 13.01 4.79 15.76
CA ARG A 181 14.30 4.15 16.01
C ARG A 181 15.07 4.01 14.69
N ALA A 182 16.33 3.63 14.80
CA ALA A 182 17.16 3.38 13.65
C ALA A 182 16.57 2.24 12.79
N ILE A 183 16.44 2.48 11.49
CA ILE A 183 16.06 1.49 10.48
C ILE A 183 17.28 0.78 9.90
N VAL A 184 18.45 1.42 9.97
CA VAL A 184 19.73 0.84 9.58
C VAL A 184 20.45 0.36 10.85
N PRO A 185 21.06 -0.84 10.86
CA PRO A 185 21.83 -1.32 12.01
C PRO A 185 22.93 -0.34 12.42
N ARG A 186 23.16 -0.19 13.74
CA ARG A 186 24.11 0.80 14.28
C ARG A 186 25.57 0.57 13.88
N ASP A 187 25.94 -0.68 13.62
CA ASP A 187 27.27 -1.11 13.21
C ASP A 187 27.53 -0.94 11.70
N SER A 188 26.54 -0.47 10.96
CA SER A 188 26.64 -0.25 9.51
C SER A 188 27.37 1.04 9.11
N GLY A 189 27.80 1.85 10.08
CA GLY A 189 28.41 3.17 9.86
C GLY A 189 27.37 4.25 9.62
N ASP A 190 27.64 5.16 8.66
CA ASP A 190 26.67 6.21 8.31
C ASP A 190 25.40 5.63 7.70
N ALA A 191 24.25 5.97 8.30
CA ALA A 191 22.95 5.40 7.95
C ALA A 191 22.52 5.67 6.50
N PHE A 192 22.85 6.85 5.96
CA PHE A 192 22.51 7.22 4.58
C PHE A 192 23.36 6.43 3.59
N THR A 193 24.65 6.28 3.85
CA THR A 193 25.55 5.47 3.05
C THR A 193 25.17 3.99 3.06
N ALA A 194 24.80 3.46 4.21
CA ALA A 194 24.32 2.08 4.35
C ALA A 194 22.99 1.86 3.62
N MET A 195 22.07 2.81 3.73
CA MET A 195 20.81 2.80 2.97
C MET A 195 21.10 2.78 1.47
N ALA A 196 21.94 3.69 0.98
CA ALA A 196 22.25 3.80 -0.43
C ALA A 196 22.90 2.51 -1.00
N ARG A 197 23.83 1.90 -0.25
CA ARG A 197 24.42 0.60 -0.63
C ARG A 197 23.37 -0.51 -0.70
N ARG A 198 22.44 -0.56 0.25
CA ARG A 198 21.41 -1.59 0.31
C ARG A 198 20.40 -1.48 -0.84
N LEU A 199 19.98 -0.27 -1.18
CA LEU A 199 19.03 -0.03 -2.26
C LEU A 199 19.66 -0.24 -3.66
N GLY A 200 20.94 0.07 -3.81
CA GLY A 200 21.65 -0.11 -5.09
C GLY A 200 21.01 0.70 -6.22
N LYS A 201 20.45 0.02 -7.21
CA LYS A 201 19.81 0.63 -8.40
C LYS A 201 18.28 0.72 -8.30
N LEU A 202 17.69 0.54 -7.13
CA LEU A 202 16.25 0.69 -6.97
C LEU A 202 15.82 2.13 -7.31
N PRO A 203 14.99 2.34 -8.36
CA PRO A 203 14.53 3.66 -8.75
C PRO A 203 13.87 4.36 -7.56
N THR A 204 14.40 5.52 -7.20
CA THR A 204 13.97 6.28 -6.01
C THR A 204 13.73 7.73 -6.39
N TRP A 205 12.53 8.25 -6.07
CA TRP A 205 12.25 9.68 -6.19
C TRP A 205 11.87 10.27 -4.85
N ILE A 206 12.74 11.10 -4.31
CA ILE A 206 12.60 11.74 -2.99
C ILE A 206 11.93 13.10 -3.17
N PHE A 207 10.97 13.43 -2.30
CA PHE A 207 10.27 14.71 -2.27
C PHE A 207 10.34 15.35 -0.89
N HIS A 208 10.58 16.66 -0.80
CA HIS A 208 10.60 17.39 0.48
C HIS A 208 10.28 18.87 0.30
N GLY A 209 9.68 19.49 1.30
CA GLY A 209 9.49 20.93 1.36
C GLY A 209 10.76 21.62 1.90
N GLU A 210 11.19 22.70 1.26
CA GLU A 210 12.41 23.45 1.63
C GLU A 210 12.36 23.96 3.07
N VAL A 211 11.19 24.45 3.49
CA VAL A 211 10.96 25.04 4.81
C VAL A 211 10.10 24.16 5.71
N ASP A 212 10.22 22.86 5.56
CA ASP A 212 9.50 21.87 6.39
C ASP A 212 9.81 22.09 7.88
N PRO A 213 8.81 22.51 8.71
CA PRO A 213 9.05 22.78 10.13
C PRO A 213 8.99 21.51 11.01
N VAL A 214 8.68 20.36 10.43
CA VAL A 214 8.47 19.08 11.15
C VAL A 214 9.66 18.17 10.96
N VAL A 215 9.95 17.80 9.71
CA VAL A 215 11.08 16.93 9.35
C VAL A 215 12.15 17.78 8.66
N PRO A 216 13.39 17.82 9.20
CA PRO A 216 14.44 18.60 8.57
C PRO A 216 14.71 18.17 7.13
N VAL A 217 14.66 19.10 6.19
CA VAL A 217 14.94 18.86 4.76
C VAL A 217 16.31 18.23 4.53
N ALA A 218 17.25 18.42 5.47
CA ALA A 218 18.58 17.82 5.46
C ALA A 218 18.54 16.28 5.41
N GLU A 219 17.51 15.62 5.94
CA GLU A 219 17.31 14.17 5.84
C GLU A 219 17.22 13.74 4.37
N SER A 220 16.37 14.41 3.58
CA SER A 220 16.19 14.10 2.16
C SER A 220 17.37 14.51 1.30
N ARG A 221 18.00 15.66 1.59
CA ARG A 221 19.22 16.10 0.90
C ARG A 221 20.35 15.09 1.08
N ARG A 222 20.63 14.66 2.32
CA ARG A 222 21.64 13.62 2.62
C ARG A 222 21.32 12.27 1.97
N ALA A 223 20.05 11.86 1.99
CA ALA A 223 19.63 10.63 1.33
C ALA A 223 19.89 10.67 -0.19
N ALA A 224 19.52 11.77 -0.84
CA ALA A 224 19.75 11.97 -2.27
C ALA A 224 21.25 12.00 -2.62
N GLU A 225 22.08 12.68 -1.82
CA GLU A 225 23.54 12.73 -1.99
C GLU A 225 24.16 11.35 -1.83
N ALA A 226 23.79 10.60 -0.80
CA ALA A 226 24.31 9.25 -0.56
C ALA A 226 23.94 8.28 -1.70
N LEU A 227 22.69 8.32 -2.20
CA LEU A 227 22.25 7.52 -3.32
C LEU A 227 23.01 7.89 -4.62
N LYS A 228 23.22 9.18 -4.89
CA LYS A 228 24.01 9.64 -6.03
C LYS A 228 25.46 9.16 -5.92
N ALA A 229 26.08 9.31 -4.74
CA ALA A 229 27.44 8.85 -4.49
C ALA A 229 27.61 7.35 -4.68
N ALA A 230 26.59 6.56 -4.38
CA ALA A 230 26.53 5.11 -4.62
C ALA A 230 26.15 4.75 -6.07
N ALA A 231 26.08 5.73 -6.98
CA ALA A 231 25.62 5.57 -8.36
C ALA A 231 24.21 4.95 -8.44
N GLY A 232 23.32 5.22 -7.46
CA GLY A 232 21.94 4.79 -7.45
C GLY A 232 21.09 5.51 -8.51
N ASP A 233 19.93 4.95 -8.83
CA ASP A 233 18.92 5.61 -9.67
C ASP A 233 18.05 6.50 -8.78
N VAL A 234 18.43 7.77 -8.64
CA VAL A 234 17.77 8.70 -7.73
C VAL A 234 17.37 10.01 -8.40
N ARG A 235 16.13 10.44 -8.11
CA ARG A 235 15.62 11.80 -8.36
C ARG A 235 15.33 12.47 -7.03
N TYR A 236 15.50 13.78 -6.97
CA TYR A 236 15.15 14.59 -5.80
C TYR A 236 14.43 15.85 -6.25
N THR A 237 13.28 16.11 -5.65
CA THR A 237 12.52 17.33 -5.82
C THR A 237 12.36 18.01 -4.46
N GLU A 238 12.88 19.21 -4.36
CA GLU A 238 12.68 20.09 -3.23
C GLU A 238 11.70 21.20 -3.63
N PHE A 239 10.58 21.29 -2.92
CA PHE A 239 9.58 22.30 -3.18
C PHE A 239 10.00 23.61 -2.51
N LEU A 240 10.36 24.61 -3.30
CA LEU A 240 10.78 25.91 -2.80
C LEU A 240 9.66 26.58 -2.01
N GLY A 241 9.95 27.03 -0.78
CA GLY A 241 8.96 27.56 0.14
C GLY A 241 7.92 26.53 0.62
N GLY A 242 8.03 25.27 0.22
CA GLY A 242 7.14 24.19 0.63
C GLY A 242 7.33 23.79 2.09
N GLY A 243 6.22 23.61 2.81
CA GLY A 243 6.20 23.10 4.19
C GLY A 243 6.16 21.59 4.25
N HIS A 244 5.58 21.04 5.35
CA HIS A 244 5.56 19.60 5.58
C HIS A 244 4.61 18.84 4.64
N ASN A 245 3.53 19.44 4.15
CA ASN A 245 2.45 18.77 3.42
C ASN A 245 2.62 18.73 1.89
N VAL A 246 3.84 18.72 1.36
CA VAL A 246 4.10 18.66 -0.10
C VAL A 246 3.63 17.36 -0.77
N TRP A 247 3.13 16.38 -0.01
CA TRP A 247 2.55 15.16 -0.56
C TRP A 247 1.29 15.39 -1.40
N ASP A 248 0.49 16.44 -1.10
CA ASP A 248 -0.69 16.75 -1.89
C ASP A 248 -0.28 17.16 -3.32
N GLU A 249 0.74 18.00 -3.44
CA GLU A 249 1.31 18.42 -4.71
C GLU A 249 2.01 17.25 -5.42
N THR A 250 2.77 16.45 -4.68
CA THR A 250 3.47 15.28 -5.22
C THR A 250 2.48 14.28 -5.83
N TYR A 251 1.44 13.88 -5.09
CA TYR A 251 0.48 12.90 -5.60
C TYR A 251 -0.47 13.49 -6.67
N ALA A 252 -0.63 14.82 -6.74
CA ALA A 252 -1.33 15.48 -7.84
C ALA A 252 -0.46 15.62 -9.12
N SER A 253 0.85 15.43 -9.03
CA SER A 253 1.79 15.63 -10.13
C SER A 253 1.68 14.55 -11.19
N LYS A 254 1.34 14.94 -12.42
CA LYS A 254 1.34 14.04 -13.59
C LYS A 254 2.73 13.46 -13.85
N GLN A 255 3.78 14.26 -13.67
CA GLN A 255 5.17 13.83 -13.87
C GLN A 255 5.55 12.70 -12.89
N PHE A 256 5.09 12.80 -11.63
CA PHE A 256 5.30 11.74 -10.65
C PHE A 256 4.61 10.43 -11.08
N GLN A 257 3.35 10.52 -11.50
CA GLN A 257 2.56 9.36 -11.92
C GLN A 257 3.18 8.67 -13.14
N GLU A 258 3.53 9.45 -14.17
CA GLU A 258 4.19 8.95 -15.38
C GLU A 258 5.52 8.26 -15.05
N TRP A 259 6.34 8.88 -14.20
CA TRP A 259 7.59 8.26 -13.75
C TRP A 259 7.35 6.97 -13.01
N LEU A 260 6.42 6.95 -12.02
CA LEU A 260 6.16 5.79 -11.19
C LEU A 260 5.73 4.58 -12.04
N PHE A 261 4.75 4.78 -12.90
CA PHE A 261 4.20 3.69 -13.72
C PHE A 261 5.09 3.25 -14.88
N ALA A 262 6.11 4.05 -15.24
CA ALA A 262 7.14 3.66 -16.19
C ALA A 262 8.17 2.69 -15.59
N GLN A 263 8.27 2.60 -14.25
CA GLN A 263 9.25 1.73 -13.61
C GLN A 263 8.78 0.28 -13.63
N ARG A 264 9.72 -0.60 -13.92
CA ARG A 264 9.54 -2.06 -13.83
C ARG A 264 10.75 -2.68 -13.15
N ARG A 265 10.48 -3.67 -12.31
CA ARG A 265 11.56 -4.42 -11.67
C ARG A 265 12.33 -5.21 -12.72
N SER A 266 13.64 -5.01 -12.78
CA SER A 266 14.50 -5.86 -13.60
C SER A 266 14.56 -7.27 -12.96
N ARG A 267 14.19 -8.29 -13.71
CA ARG A 267 14.45 -9.68 -13.29
C ARG A 267 15.97 -9.89 -13.29
N ARG A 268 16.50 -10.13 -12.11
CA ARG A 268 17.89 -10.57 -11.95
C ARG A 268 17.99 -12.06 -12.16
#